data_1f76b06b8278f80777e3f632e9cec6a7
#
_entry.id   1f76b06b8278f80777e3f632e9cec6a7
#
_cell.length_a   1.000
_cell.length_b   1.000
_cell.length_c   1.000
_cell.angle_alpha   90.00
_cell.angle_beta   90.00
_cell.angle_gamma   90.00
#
_symmetry.space_group_name_H-M   'P 1'
#
loop_
_entity.id
_entity.type
_entity.pdbx_description
1 polymer ?
#
loop_
_entity_poly.entity_id
_entity_poly.type
_entity_poly.pdbx_seq_one_letter_code
_entity_poly.pdbx_strand_id
1 'polypeptide(L)'
;MRPLQLKLKGINSYREEQVIDFETLTSQGLFGIFGPTGSGKSTILDAMTLALYSKLPRDTKNFINTNETTASVSFLFSITTDRTRKYLAERSFRYHNNTYTSTVRNTTGRLIVCDGENETVLADKPTEVTAECIRLLGLTSEDFMRTVVL
;
A
#
# COMPACT_ATOMS: atom_id res chain seq x y z
N MET A 1 3.93 13.30 -4.22
CA MET A 1 4.40 12.00 -3.70
C MET A 1 5.12 11.25 -4.81
N ARG A 2 6.25 10.63 -4.51
CA ARG A 2 7.02 9.78 -5.43
C ARG A 2 7.14 8.38 -4.83
N PRO A 3 6.69 7.31 -5.51
CA PRO A 3 6.90 5.94 -5.05
C PRO A 3 8.39 5.59 -5.13
N LEU A 4 8.89 4.86 -4.14
CA LEU A 4 10.27 4.39 -4.07
C LEU A 4 10.36 2.87 -4.09
N GLN A 5 9.57 2.19 -3.22
CA GLN A 5 9.54 0.73 -3.16
C GLN A 5 8.17 0.26 -2.68
N LEU A 6 7.69 -0.84 -3.23
CA LEU A 6 6.51 -1.55 -2.77
C LEU A 6 6.87 -3.01 -2.51
N LYS A 7 6.50 -3.50 -1.32
CA LYS A 7 6.52 -4.93 -1.00
C LYS A 7 5.09 -5.38 -0.79
N LEU A 8 4.73 -6.52 -1.35
CA LEU A 8 3.40 -7.12 -1.16
C LEU A 8 3.52 -8.64 -1.07
N LYS A 9 2.70 -9.25 -0.23
CA LYS A 9 2.62 -10.68 -0.02
C LYS A 9 1.20 -11.11 0.28
N GLY A 10 0.76 -12.22 -0.27
CA GLY A 10 -0.55 -12.80 0.01
C GLY A 10 -1.72 -12.02 -0.57
N ILE A 11 -1.51 -11.19 -1.60
CA ILE A 11 -2.54 -10.35 -2.21
C ILE A 11 -2.85 -10.84 -3.62
N ASN A 12 -4.12 -11.18 -3.87
CA ASN A 12 -4.61 -11.67 -5.17
C ASN A 12 -3.71 -12.81 -5.70
N SER A 13 -3.09 -12.66 -6.86
CA SER A 13 -2.18 -13.65 -7.46
C SER A 13 -0.77 -13.68 -6.84
N TYR A 14 -0.42 -12.68 -6.03
CA TYR A 14 0.90 -12.60 -5.39
C TYR A 14 0.90 -13.35 -4.06
N ARG A 15 1.20 -14.63 -4.10
CA ARG A 15 1.30 -15.47 -2.91
C ARG A 15 2.57 -15.18 -2.13
N GLU A 16 3.71 -15.28 -2.80
CA GLU A 16 5.01 -14.98 -2.22
C GLU A 16 5.30 -13.48 -2.21
N GLU A 17 6.24 -13.06 -1.36
CA GLU A 17 6.65 -11.66 -1.31
C GLU A 17 7.25 -11.22 -2.64
N GLN A 18 6.73 -10.12 -3.16
CA GLN A 18 7.27 -9.41 -4.30
C GLN A 18 7.76 -8.03 -3.86
N VAL A 19 8.89 -7.64 -4.41
CA VAL A 19 9.50 -6.32 -4.19
C VAL A 19 9.56 -5.59 -5.52
N ILE A 20 8.97 -4.41 -5.59
CA ILE A 20 9.00 -3.55 -6.75
C ILE A 20 9.82 -2.31 -6.37
N ASP A 21 10.96 -2.14 -7.03
CA ASP A 21 11.85 -1.00 -6.85
C ASP A 21 11.54 0.07 -7.90
N PHE A 22 10.79 1.10 -7.50
CA PHE A 22 10.44 2.20 -8.39
C PHE A 22 11.60 3.17 -8.62
N GLU A 23 12.58 3.25 -7.73
CA GLU A 23 13.76 4.11 -7.93
C GLU A 23 14.52 3.69 -9.17
N THR A 24 14.73 2.39 -9.35
CA THR A 24 15.35 1.82 -10.55
C THR A 24 14.49 2.04 -11.79
N LEU A 25 13.18 1.81 -11.70
CA LEU A 25 12.25 1.93 -12.83
C LEU A 25 12.05 3.38 -13.28
N THR A 26 12.07 4.34 -12.34
CA THR A 26 11.81 5.77 -12.63
C THR A 26 13.07 6.58 -12.93
N SER A 27 14.22 5.96 -13.06
CA SER A 27 15.50 6.64 -13.35
C SER A 27 15.43 7.51 -14.60
N GLN A 28 14.55 7.17 -15.56
CA GLN A 28 14.30 7.93 -16.80
C GLN A 28 13.03 8.81 -16.75
N GLY A 29 12.41 8.98 -15.59
CA GLY A 29 11.26 9.88 -15.35
C GLY A 29 9.89 9.30 -15.68
N LEU A 30 9.78 8.29 -16.53
CA LEU A 30 8.53 7.62 -16.88
C LEU A 30 8.75 6.10 -16.97
N PHE A 31 7.81 5.33 -16.46
CA PHE A 31 7.76 3.88 -16.64
C PHE A 31 6.34 3.42 -16.91
N GLY A 32 6.19 2.25 -17.50
CA GLY A 32 4.93 1.61 -17.76
C GLY A 32 4.91 0.18 -17.23
N ILE A 33 3.73 -0.26 -16.78
CA ILE A 33 3.49 -1.64 -16.36
C ILE A 33 2.61 -2.30 -17.43
N PHE A 34 3.17 -3.27 -18.11
CA PHE A 34 2.52 -3.97 -19.22
C PHE A 34 2.39 -5.46 -18.90
N GLY A 35 1.38 -6.08 -19.44
CA GLY A 35 1.15 -7.52 -19.31
C GLY A 35 -0.28 -7.91 -19.70
N PRO A 36 -0.56 -9.19 -19.87
CA PRO A 36 -1.91 -9.67 -20.20
C PRO A 36 -2.88 -9.44 -19.04
N THR A 37 -4.17 -9.52 -19.33
CA THR A 37 -5.23 -9.48 -18.31
C THR A 37 -4.99 -10.58 -17.27
N GLY A 38 -5.12 -10.27 -15.98
CA GLY A 38 -4.88 -11.22 -14.89
C GLY A 38 -3.42 -11.36 -14.45
N SER A 39 -2.47 -10.63 -15.05
CA SER A 39 -1.04 -10.69 -14.68
C SER A 39 -0.69 -9.93 -13.39
N GLY A 40 -1.69 -9.35 -12.69
CA GLY A 40 -1.48 -8.67 -11.41
C GLY A 40 -1.13 -7.17 -11.51
N LYS A 41 -1.24 -6.56 -12.68
CA LYS A 41 -0.97 -5.11 -12.85
C LYS A 41 -1.77 -4.23 -11.92
N SER A 42 -3.09 -4.45 -11.85
CA SER A 42 -3.98 -3.70 -10.97
C SER A 42 -3.67 -3.92 -9.50
N THR A 43 -3.18 -5.10 -9.14
CA THR A 43 -2.83 -5.45 -7.76
C THR A 43 -1.69 -4.58 -7.21
N ILE A 44 -0.80 -4.08 -8.05
CA ILE A 44 0.26 -3.16 -7.64
C ILE A 44 -0.33 -1.84 -7.13
N LEU A 45 -1.29 -1.27 -7.86
CA LEU A 45 -2.00 -0.05 -7.44
C LEU A 45 -2.91 -0.31 -6.22
N ASP A 46 -3.58 -1.46 -6.19
CA ASP A 46 -4.37 -1.91 -5.04
C ASP A 46 -3.49 -2.02 -3.78
N ALA A 47 -2.28 -2.56 -3.89
CA ALA A 47 -1.35 -2.69 -2.78
C ALA A 47 -0.89 -1.33 -2.24
N MET A 48 -0.60 -0.34 -3.11
CA MET A 48 -0.29 1.02 -2.69
C MET A 48 -1.48 1.65 -1.92
N THR A 49 -2.70 1.49 -2.44
CA THR A 49 -3.90 2.02 -1.83
C THR A 49 -4.20 1.35 -0.49
N LEU A 50 -3.97 0.04 -0.40
CA LEU A 50 -4.06 -0.70 0.87
C LEU A 50 -3.04 -0.21 1.90
N ALA A 51 -1.79 0.03 1.50
CA ALA A 51 -0.75 0.53 2.40
C ALA A 51 -1.12 1.90 2.98
N LEU A 52 -1.61 2.82 2.15
CA LEU A 52 -1.95 4.18 2.56
C LEU A 52 -3.27 4.25 3.34
N TYR A 53 -4.32 3.60 2.85
CA TYR A 53 -5.69 3.85 3.30
C TYR A 53 -6.42 2.62 3.87
N SER A 54 -5.83 1.43 3.79
CA SER A 54 -6.49 0.17 4.21
C SER A 54 -7.80 -0.13 3.45
N LYS A 55 -7.94 0.46 2.27
CA LYS A 55 -9.10 0.29 1.39
C LYS A 55 -8.65 -0.09 -0.01
N LEU A 56 -9.52 -0.79 -0.74
CA LEU A 56 -9.37 -1.05 -2.17
C LEU A 56 -10.24 -0.09 -2.99
N PRO A 57 -9.82 0.23 -4.24
CA PRO A 57 -10.61 1.03 -5.17
C PRO A 57 -11.97 0.40 -5.49
N ARG A 58 -12.02 -0.93 -5.45
CA ARG A 58 -13.22 -1.72 -5.70
C ARG A 58 -13.71 -2.24 -4.36
N ASP A 59 -15.00 -2.34 -4.19
CA ASP A 59 -15.64 -2.92 -3.01
C ASP A 59 -15.41 -4.45 -2.97
N THR A 60 -14.18 -4.87 -3.19
CA THR A 60 -13.72 -6.25 -3.15
C THR A 60 -13.41 -6.58 -1.70
N LYS A 61 -14.35 -7.26 -1.05
CA LYS A 61 -14.19 -7.70 0.35
C LYS A 61 -13.09 -8.72 0.55
N ASN A 62 -12.50 -9.23 -0.55
CA ASN A 62 -11.59 -10.36 -0.50
C ASN A 62 -10.42 -10.16 -1.47
N PHE A 63 -9.30 -9.70 -0.96
CA PHE A 63 -8.06 -9.52 -1.70
C PHE A 63 -6.92 -10.45 -1.23
N ILE A 64 -7.13 -11.19 -0.14
CA ILE A 64 -6.13 -12.16 0.32
C ILE A 64 -6.13 -13.35 -0.65
N ASN A 65 -4.94 -13.81 -1.02
CA ASN A 65 -4.76 -14.97 -1.88
C ASN A 65 -5.53 -16.17 -1.32
N THR A 66 -6.18 -16.93 -2.18
CA THR A 66 -7.05 -18.06 -1.78
C THR A 66 -6.34 -19.17 -0.99
N ASN A 67 -5.03 -19.26 -1.12
CA ASN A 67 -4.18 -20.23 -0.41
C ASN A 67 -3.52 -19.65 0.84
N GLU A 68 -3.82 -18.39 1.18
CA GLU A 68 -3.23 -17.69 2.32
C GLU A 68 -4.33 -17.21 3.29
N THR A 69 -3.96 -17.04 4.55
CA THR A 69 -4.84 -16.51 5.60
C THR A 69 -4.50 -15.07 5.96
N THR A 70 -3.33 -14.62 5.53
CA THR A 70 -2.80 -13.28 5.81
C THR A 70 -2.25 -12.64 4.56
N ALA A 71 -2.21 -11.32 4.57
CA ALA A 71 -1.53 -10.51 3.56
C ALA A 71 -0.78 -9.37 4.23
N SER A 72 0.26 -8.88 3.58
CA SER A 72 1.02 -7.73 4.04
C SER A 72 1.42 -6.83 2.87
N VAL A 73 1.49 -5.54 3.17
CA VAL A 73 1.99 -4.50 2.26
C VAL A 73 2.94 -3.59 2.99
N SER A 74 3.97 -3.13 2.28
CA SER A 74 4.91 -2.12 2.74
C SER A 74 5.21 -1.19 1.59
N PHE A 75 4.93 0.10 1.76
CA PHE A 75 5.07 1.11 0.72
C PHE A 75 5.97 2.24 1.18
N LEU A 76 7.13 2.33 0.58
CA LEU A 76 8.08 3.42 0.77
C LEU A 76 7.85 4.48 -0.31
N PHE A 77 7.67 5.72 0.11
CA PHE A 77 7.47 6.87 -0.78
C PHE A 77 8.12 8.13 -0.24
N SER A 78 8.33 9.10 -1.08
CA SER A 78 8.83 10.41 -0.67
C SER A 78 7.85 11.54 -0.97
N ILE A 79 7.91 12.57 -0.13
CA ILE A 79 7.21 13.82 -0.31
C ILE A 79 8.26 14.94 -0.24
N THR A 80 8.21 15.84 -1.21
CA THR A 80 9.06 17.02 -1.26
C THR A 80 8.22 18.26 -1.04
N THR A 81 8.57 19.02 0.00
CA THR A 81 8.04 20.34 0.31
C THR A 81 9.22 21.32 0.32
N ASP A 82 9.65 21.76 1.49
CA ASP A 82 10.91 22.49 1.73
C ASP A 82 12.13 21.56 1.61
N ARG A 83 11.96 20.31 2.01
CA ARG A 83 12.95 19.22 1.87
C ARG A 83 12.24 17.91 1.50
N THR A 84 13.00 16.98 0.95
CA THR A 84 12.50 15.63 0.67
C THR A 84 12.58 14.76 1.92
N ARG A 85 11.45 14.17 2.31
CA ARG A 85 11.36 13.17 3.38
C ARG A 85 10.81 11.86 2.84
N LYS A 86 11.32 10.76 3.35
CA LYS A 86 10.84 9.41 3.03
C LYS A 86 9.88 8.93 4.11
N TYR A 87 8.84 8.22 3.69
CA TYR A 87 7.83 7.65 4.57
C TYR A 87 7.62 6.18 4.21
N LEU A 88 7.51 5.34 5.23
CA LEU A 88 7.22 3.93 5.10
C LEU A 88 5.87 3.62 5.75
N ALA A 89 4.89 3.22 4.94
CA ALA A 89 3.58 2.76 5.39
C ALA A 89 3.54 1.23 5.31
N GLU A 90 3.28 0.58 6.43
CA GLU A 90 3.21 -0.88 6.54
C GLU A 90 1.88 -1.30 7.11
N ARG A 91 1.29 -2.37 6.56
CA ARG A 91 0.06 -2.97 7.07
C ARG A 91 0.04 -4.47 6.90
N SER A 92 -0.63 -5.15 7.84
CA SER A 92 -0.98 -6.55 7.73
C SER A 92 -2.48 -6.74 7.79
N PHE A 93 -2.96 -7.76 7.09
CA PHE A 93 -4.37 -8.09 6.98
C PHE A 93 -4.56 -9.58 7.29
N ARG A 94 -5.71 -9.93 7.83
CA ARG A 94 -6.09 -11.30 8.13
C ARG A 94 -7.57 -11.52 7.84
N TYR A 95 -7.91 -12.72 7.38
CA TYR A 95 -9.28 -13.17 7.38
C TYR A 95 -9.81 -13.28 8.82
N HIS A 96 -10.99 -12.73 9.00
CA HIS A 96 -11.81 -12.98 10.17
C HIS A 96 -13.04 -13.75 9.72
N ASN A 97 -13.02 -15.07 9.98
CA ASN A 97 -14.16 -15.93 9.70
C ASN A 97 -15.12 -15.84 10.89
N ASN A 98 -16.29 -15.27 10.65
CA ASN A 98 -17.45 -15.43 11.51
C ASN A 98 -18.39 -16.44 10.83
N THR A 99 -19.28 -17.09 11.61
CA THR A 99 -20.20 -18.15 11.15
C THR A 99 -21.03 -17.76 9.92
N TYR A 100 -21.17 -16.47 9.63
CA TYR A 100 -22.01 -15.93 8.55
C TYR A 100 -21.28 -15.02 7.53
N THR A 101 -20.07 -14.56 7.82
CA THR A 101 -19.34 -13.65 6.92
C THR A 101 -17.83 -13.83 7.03
N SER A 102 -17.17 -13.97 5.88
CA SER A 102 -15.73 -13.83 5.80
C SER A 102 -15.38 -12.36 5.54
N THR A 103 -14.69 -11.71 6.44
CA THR A 103 -14.22 -10.33 6.29
C THR A 103 -12.71 -10.27 6.42
N VAL A 104 -12.07 -9.38 5.65
CA VAL A 104 -10.67 -9.07 5.81
C VAL A 104 -10.54 -7.89 6.77
N ARG A 105 -9.70 -8.05 7.79
CA ARG A 105 -9.39 -6.99 8.76
C ARG A 105 -7.94 -6.56 8.65
N ASN A 106 -7.71 -5.26 8.72
CA ASN A 106 -6.38 -4.71 8.94
C ASN A 106 -6.00 -4.96 10.40
N THR A 107 -4.98 -5.79 10.64
CA THR A 107 -4.56 -6.22 11.98
C THR A 107 -3.46 -5.33 12.54
N THR A 108 -2.55 -4.85 11.71
CA THR A 108 -1.47 -3.95 12.11
C THR A 108 -1.31 -2.81 11.11
N GLY A 109 -0.83 -1.68 11.59
CA GLY A 109 -0.48 -0.56 10.74
C GLY A 109 0.61 0.28 11.40
N ARG A 110 1.60 0.69 10.63
CA ARG A 110 2.66 1.62 11.04
C ARG A 110 2.94 2.61 9.93
N LEU A 111 3.19 3.83 10.32
CA LEU A 111 3.74 4.88 9.45
C LEU A 111 5.00 5.44 10.09
N ILE A 112 6.09 5.37 9.36
CA ILE A 112 7.41 5.76 9.81
C ILE A 112 7.91 6.87 8.89
N VAL A 113 8.48 7.94 9.46
CA VAL A 113 9.28 8.91 8.70
C VAL A 113 10.76 8.53 8.84
N CYS A 114 11.44 8.45 7.70
CA CYS A 114 12.86 8.17 7.60
C CYS A 114 13.59 9.48 7.24
N ASP A 115 14.42 9.96 8.14
CA ASP A 115 15.22 11.18 7.97
C ASP A 115 16.71 10.80 8.12
N GLY A 116 17.34 10.47 7.00
CA GLY A 116 18.68 9.87 6.97
C GLY A 116 18.67 8.48 7.61
N GLU A 117 19.48 8.29 8.65
CA GLU A 117 19.55 7.04 9.42
C GLU A 117 18.52 6.99 10.57
N ASN A 118 17.81 8.09 10.82
CA ASN A 118 16.82 8.17 11.89
C ASN A 118 15.44 7.78 11.39
N GLU A 119 14.77 6.92 12.13
CA GLU A 119 13.40 6.51 11.92
C GLU A 119 12.53 6.95 13.08
N THR A 120 11.41 7.61 12.78
CA THR A 120 10.42 8.02 13.78
C THR A 120 9.07 7.47 13.42
N VAL A 121 8.44 6.76 14.36
CA VAL A 121 7.08 6.25 14.18
C VAL A 121 6.09 7.40 14.36
N LEU A 122 5.33 7.71 13.31
CA LEU A 122 4.28 8.74 13.32
C LEU A 122 2.94 8.18 13.77
N ALA A 123 2.65 6.93 13.45
CA ALA A 123 1.44 6.22 13.82
C ALA A 123 1.71 4.72 13.89
N ASP A 124 1.08 4.02 14.83
CA ASP A 124 1.24 2.59 15.06
C ASP A 124 -0.08 1.80 15.15
N LYS A 125 -1.20 2.46 14.84
CA LYS A 125 -2.53 1.85 14.74
C LYS A 125 -3.13 2.04 13.36
N PRO A 126 -3.87 1.05 12.84
CA PRO A 126 -4.44 1.11 11.48
C PRO A 126 -5.21 2.39 11.15
N THR A 127 -6.04 2.87 12.07
CA THR A 127 -6.84 4.09 11.90
C THR A 127 -5.99 5.36 11.92
N GLU A 128 -4.99 5.41 12.80
CA GLU A 128 -4.05 6.53 12.91
C GLU A 128 -3.18 6.63 11.66
N VAL A 129 -2.70 5.50 11.13
CA VAL A 129 -1.93 5.46 9.86
C VAL A 129 -2.75 6.03 8.71
N THR A 130 -4.03 5.69 8.62
CA THR A 130 -4.92 6.24 7.57
C THR A 130 -5.07 7.75 7.73
N ALA A 131 -5.32 8.23 8.94
CA ALA A 131 -5.46 9.67 9.22
C ALA A 131 -4.17 10.45 8.88
N GLU A 132 -3.01 9.92 9.26
CA GLU A 132 -1.71 10.53 8.95
C GLU A 132 -1.40 10.52 7.45
N CYS A 133 -1.72 9.46 6.73
CA CYS A 133 -1.56 9.42 5.27
C CYS A 133 -2.44 10.47 4.58
N ILE A 134 -3.69 10.63 5.01
CA ILE A 134 -4.58 11.69 4.51
C ILE A 134 -3.98 13.07 4.78
N ARG A 135 -3.49 13.31 6.01
CA ARG A 135 -2.86 14.58 6.39
C ARG A 135 -1.62 14.89 5.55
N LEU A 136 -0.75 13.89 5.34
CA LEU A 136 0.51 14.06 4.61
C LEU A 136 0.29 14.28 3.11
N LEU A 137 -0.65 13.54 2.52
CA LEU A 137 -0.90 13.56 1.08
C LEU A 137 -1.91 14.64 0.67
N GLY A 138 -2.75 15.10 1.60
CA GLY A 138 -3.85 16.00 1.32
C GLY A 138 -4.96 15.39 0.47
N LEU A 139 -5.02 14.06 0.40
CA LEU A 139 -5.96 13.31 -0.44
C LEU A 139 -6.65 12.23 0.39
N THR A 140 -7.96 12.14 0.27
CA THR A 140 -8.71 10.97 0.76
C THR A 140 -8.44 9.74 -0.10
N SER A 141 -8.85 8.57 0.35
CA SER A 141 -8.74 7.34 -0.48
C SER A 141 -9.49 7.48 -1.81
N GLU A 142 -10.65 8.11 -1.80
CA GLU A 142 -11.46 8.33 -3.01
C GLU A 142 -10.78 9.29 -3.98
N ASP A 143 -10.19 10.39 -3.47
CA ASP A 143 -9.45 11.35 -4.29
C ASP A 143 -8.20 10.72 -4.89
N PHE A 144 -7.46 9.96 -4.07
CA PHE A 144 -6.28 9.23 -4.52
C PHE A 144 -6.62 8.25 -5.65
N MET A 145 -7.69 7.47 -5.47
CA MET A 145 -8.14 6.53 -6.48
C MET A 145 -8.58 7.20 -7.78
N ARG A 146 -9.20 8.37 -7.71
CA ARG A 146 -9.62 9.13 -8.91
C ARG A 146 -8.47 9.81 -9.64
N THR A 147 -7.41 10.18 -8.94
CA THR A 147 -6.29 10.95 -9.51
C THR A 147 -5.09 10.10 -9.88
N VAL A 148 -4.87 9.01 -9.19
CA VAL A 148 -3.68 8.14 -9.35
C VAL A 148 -4.03 6.81 -10.00
N VAL A 149 -5.24 6.32 -9.77
CA VAL A 149 -5.73 5.03 -10.30
C VAL A 149 -6.82 5.32 -11.34
N LEU A 150 -6.39 5.62 -12.54
CA LEU A 150 -7.30 5.74 -13.69
C LEU A 150 -7.67 4.37 -14.27
#